data_410adc759d3ce28d9d93d25d5a744cb4
#
_entry.id   410adc759d3ce28d9d93d25d5a744cb4
#
_cell.length_a   1.000
_cell.length_b   1.000
_cell.length_c   1.000
_cell.angle_alpha   90.00
_cell.angle_beta   90.00
_cell.angle_gamma   90.00
#
_symmetry.space_group_name_H-M   'P 1'
#
loop_
_entity.id
_entity.type
_entity.pdbx_description
1 polymer ?
#
loop_
_entity_poly.entity_id
_entity_poly.type
_entity_poly.pdbx_seq_one_letter_code
_entity_poly.pdbx_strand_id
1 'polypeptide(L)'
;MKRERRMRLCAAALSLCMAAGMAQPAMAGVVKKGATQVSGGSESGAATTGTATATQTEFYFAGQEMYTYQRMEADIQLLKARYEGVTVDSIGTTVDGRNIYRIVIGNPNADKKMLVLASIHAREYITTPLVMRQIQEMLDRKANGETALNEVCIQFVPMANPDGVEISQRALNGLTKDSSKQSVRRIIESWSDWGLLENQDKYNWYLNKWKNNVNGVDLNHNFPTPGWAQLNDNRGKASSEFYKGPSAASEPETQAIIKLVNEQKFSQVLNYHAQGQIIYWSQMHAAKEVLEKDKAMGLIAARRTGYALVDPSADGSRYGAGFKDWLDWEKGIPNITLEVGLGVSPVPENQIEKIWQQNKGLLPELVNYLLGRSGESISSGNAKSESKANGAAKDDGVRYVSPKGSGDADESLTPPGAE
;
A
#
# COMPACT_ATOMS: atom_id res chain seq x y z
N MET A 1 56.17 -0.92 27.07
CA MET A 1 56.93 0.20 26.52
C MET A 1 55.97 1.02 25.68
N LYS A 2 55.41 1.99 26.29
CA LYS A 2 55.59 3.43 26.27
C LYS A 2 55.52 4.07 24.88
N ARG A 3 54.46 4.79 24.63
CA ARG A 3 54.27 6.25 24.44
C ARG A 3 52.79 6.50 24.12
N GLU A 4 51.99 6.94 24.94
CA GLU A 4 51.57 8.19 25.61
C GLU A 4 51.67 9.49 24.80
N ARG A 5 50.49 10.14 24.73
CA ARG A 5 50.14 11.56 24.79
C ARG A 5 50.40 12.45 23.57
N ARG A 6 49.27 13.08 23.10
CA ARG A 6 49.03 14.52 23.38
C ARG A 6 47.58 14.93 23.02
N MET A 7 46.85 15.28 24.08
CA MET A 7 45.73 16.20 24.02
C MET A 7 46.22 17.64 23.77
N ARG A 8 45.47 18.42 23.01
CA ARG A 8 45.37 19.87 23.29
C ARG A 8 43.95 20.34 22.94
N LEU A 9 43.25 20.80 23.97
CA LEU A 9 42.14 21.72 23.96
C LEU A 9 42.56 23.08 23.36
N CYS A 10 41.61 23.75 22.67
CA CYS A 10 41.49 25.21 22.78
C CYS A 10 40.03 25.60 22.70
N ALA A 11 39.63 26.41 23.66
CA ALA A 11 38.31 26.88 23.98
C ALA A 11 37.94 28.21 23.26
N ALA A 12 36.68 28.40 23.08
CA ALA A 12 35.84 29.59 23.20
C ALA A 12 36.31 30.96 22.70
N ALA A 13 35.48 31.61 21.92
CA ALA A 13 35.12 33.03 22.10
C ALA A 13 33.70 33.29 21.59
N LEU A 14 32.84 33.71 22.52
CA LEU A 14 31.59 34.41 22.29
C LEU A 14 31.84 35.79 21.66
N SER A 15 31.00 36.27 20.80
CA SER A 15 30.63 37.68 20.71
C SER A 15 29.20 37.87 20.23
N LEU A 16 28.49 38.48 21.12
CA LEU A 16 27.13 39.02 21.05
C LEU A 16 27.20 40.38 20.32
N CYS A 17 26.31 40.64 19.38
CA CYS A 17 25.91 42.01 19.06
C CYS A 17 24.42 42.09 18.66
N MET A 18 23.77 43.02 19.37
CA MET A 18 22.36 43.32 19.34
C MET A 18 21.94 44.13 18.09
N ALA A 19 20.69 43.97 17.82
CA ALA A 19 19.63 44.79 17.21
C ALA A 19 19.91 46.25 16.82
N ALA A 20 19.39 46.62 15.67
CA ALA A 20 18.65 47.86 15.48
C ALA A 20 17.76 47.74 14.23
N GLY A 21 16.46 47.87 14.44
CA GLY A 21 15.47 48.03 13.38
C GLY A 21 15.48 49.43 12.81
N MET A 22 14.98 49.59 11.59
CA MET A 22 14.31 50.80 11.16
C MET A 22 13.37 50.55 9.98
N ALA A 23 12.27 51.29 10.03
CA ALA A 23 11.07 51.19 9.25
C ALA A 23 11.18 51.76 7.83
N GLN A 24 10.12 51.43 7.07
CA GLN A 24 9.76 51.93 5.73
C GLN A 24 9.83 53.43 5.55
N PRO A 25 9.80 53.95 4.27
CA PRO A 25 8.52 54.53 3.86
C PRO A 25 8.06 54.19 2.43
N ALA A 26 6.73 54.21 2.30
CA ALA A 26 5.98 54.28 1.07
C ALA A 26 6.12 55.65 0.40
N MET A 27 6.13 55.67 -0.93
CA MET A 27 5.80 56.91 -1.66
C MET A 27 4.90 56.59 -2.85
N ALA A 28 3.82 57.29 -2.88
CA ALA A 28 2.78 57.33 -3.91
C ALA A 28 3.00 58.47 -4.90
N GLY A 29 2.36 58.38 -6.07
CA GLY A 29 2.02 59.48 -6.96
C GLY A 29 2.79 59.43 -8.29
N VAL A 30 2.26 59.67 -9.44
CA VAL A 30 1.21 60.58 -9.92
C VAL A 30 0.80 60.24 -11.36
N VAL A 31 -0.47 60.36 -11.64
CA VAL A 31 -1.17 60.24 -12.93
C VAL A 31 -0.73 61.32 -13.94
N LYS A 32 -0.65 60.97 -15.24
CA LYS A 32 -1.02 61.92 -16.31
C LYS A 32 -1.73 61.21 -17.48
N LYS A 33 -2.89 61.80 -17.82
CA LYS A 33 -3.79 61.51 -18.94
C LYS A 33 -3.20 61.95 -20.29
N GLY A 34 -3.56 61.25 -21.33
CA GLY A 34 -3.51 61.70 -22.72
C GLY A 34 -4.41 60.83 -23.58
N ALA A 35 -5.56 61.36 -23.97
CA ALA A 35 -6.54 60.71 -24.84
C ALA A 35 -6.26 60.98 -26.30
N THR A 36 -6.48 59.97 -27.17
CA THR A 36 -7.02 60.19 -28.51
C THR A 36 -7.78 58.92 -28.97
N GLN A 37 -9.04 59.12 -29.36
CA GLN A 37 -9.96 58.13 -29.93
C GLN A 37 -9.60 57.87 -31.39
N VAL A 38 -9.76 56.58 -31.84
CA VAL A 38 -10.43 56.25 -33.11
C VAL A 38 -11.09 54.86 -32.96
N SER A 39 -12.28 54.82 -33.46
CA SER A 39 -13.34 53.84 -33.46
C SER A 39 -13.06 52.54 -34.17
N GLY A 40 -13.72 51.45 -33.67
CA GLY A 40 -14.29 50.44 -34.53
C GLY A 40 -14.02 48.98 -34.14
N GLY A 41 -15.04 48.23 -33.72
CA GLY A 41 -15.07 46.80 -33.75
C GLY A 41 -15.29 46.10 -32.39
N SER A 42 -16.54 45.82 -32.14
CA SER A 42 -17.01 44.99 -31.02
C SER A 42 -16.55 43.57 -31.13
N GLU A 43 -15.90 43.08 -30.09
CA GLU A 43 -16.09 41.69 -29.63
C GLU A 43 -15.81 41.63 -28.13
N SER A 44 -16.85 41.22 -27.41
CA SER A 44 -16.87 41.02 -25.97
C SER A 44 -16.09 39.79 -25.56
N GLY A 45 -14.90 39.98 -25.03
CA GLY A 45 -14.15 38.93 -24.33
C GLY A 45 -14.12 39.22 -22.84
N ALA A 46 -15.09 38.76 -22.11
CA ALA A 46 -15.04 38.76 -20.65
C ALA A 46 -13.96 37.76 -20.20
N ALA A 47 -12.87 38.28 -19.64
CA ALA A 47 -11.91 37.48 -18.91
C ALA A 47 -12.55 37.02 -17.59
N THR A 48 -13.14 35.84 -17.61
CA THR A 48 -13.52 35.10 -16.40
C THR A 48 -12.27 34.38 -15.90
N THR A 49 -11.57 34.95 -14.94
CA THR A 49 -10.71 34.23 -14.01
C THR A 49 -11.59 33.39 -13.10
N GLY A 50 -11.98 32.24 -13.59
CA GLY A 50 -12.62 31.18 -12.84
C GLY A 50 -11.92 29.88 -13.19
N THR A 51 -10.93 29.47 -12.39
CA THR A 51 -10.51 28.08 -12.34
C THR A 51 -11.70 27.28 -11.84
N ALA A 52 -12.62 26.96 -12.74
CA ALA A 52 -13.58 25.89 -12.53
C ALA A 52 -12.75 24.61 -12.44
N THR A 53 -12.48 24.15 -11.23
CA THR A 53 -12.09 22.77 -10.97
C THR A 53 -13.17 21.91 -11.62
N ALA A 54 -12.84 21.26 -12.75
CA ALA A 54 -13.71 20.28 -13.36
C ALA A 54 -14.08 19.28 -12.27
N THR A 55 -15.36 19.21 -11.89
CA THR A 55 -15.82 18.31 -10.85
C THR A 55 -15.60 16.90 -11.40
N GLN A 56 -14.70 16.13 -10.76
CA GLN A 56 -14.46 14.74 -11.14
C GLN A 56 -15.78 13.98 -11.11
N THR A 57 -16.15 13.38 -12.23
CA THR A 57 -17.38 12.61 -12.38
C THR A 57 -17.15 11.11 -12.45
N GLU A 58 -15.93 10.68 -12.70
CA GLU A 58 -15.56 9.27 -12.82
C GLU A 58 -14.41 8.90 -11.88
N PHE A 59 -14.41 7.66 -11.42
CA PHE A 59 -13.36 7.17 -10.54
C PHE A 59 -12.05 6.95 -11.29
N TYR A 60 -10.94 7.42 -10.74
CA TYR A 60 -9.60 7.16 -11.28
C TYR A 60 -9.24 5.67 -11.24
N PHE A 61 -9.70 4.92 -10.23
CA PHE A 61 -9.44 3.49 -10.14
C PHE A 61 -10.12 2.67 -11.26
N ALA A 62 -11.07 3.24 -11.99
CA ALA A 62 -11.65 2.62 -13.18
C ALA A 62 -10.75 2.71 -14.42
N GLY A 63 -9.78 3.62 -14.42
CA GLY A 63 -8.79 3.78 -15.49
C GLY A 63 -7.63 2.80 -15.40
N GLN A 64 -6.75 2.87 -16.41
CA GLN A 64 -5.50 2.10 -16.49
C GLN A 64 -4.26 2.99 -16.31
N GLU A 65 -4.46 4.18 -15.77
CA GLU A 65 -3.38 5.11 -15.50
C GLU A 65 -2.80 4.88 -14.09
N MET A 66 -1.57 5.33 -13.89
CA MET A 66 -0.91 5.32 -12.59
C MET A 66 -1.83 5.85 -11.48
N TYR A 67 -2.12 5.00 -10.50
CA TYR A 67 -3.04 5.31 -9.41
C TYR A 67 -2.28 5.86 -8.21
N THR A 68 -2.10 7.19 -8.18
CA THR A 68 -1.34 7.90 -7.15
C THR A 68 -2.14 8.10 -5.86
N TYR A 69 -1.45 8.49 -4.78
CA TYR A 69 -2.09 8.87 -3.52
C TYR A 69 -3.14 9.97 -3.70
N GLN A 70 -2.86 11.01 -4.52
CA GLN A 70 -3.81 12.07 -4.80
C GLN A 70 -5.07 11.57 -5.54
N ARG A 71 -4.91 10.63 -6.49
CA ARG A 71 -6.05 10.00 -7.18
C ARG A 71 -6.91 9.19 -6.21
N MET A 72 -6.29 8.48 -5.28
CA MET A 72 -7.00 7.80 -4.21
C MET A 72 -7.80 8.78 -3.34
N GLU A 73 -7.20 9.91 -2.94
CA GLU A 73 -7.91 10.94 -2.16
C GLU A 73 -9.12 11.50 -2.92
N ALA A 74 -8.98 11.76 -4.22
CA ALA A 74 -10.07 12.23 -5.06
C ALA A 74 -11.19 11.19 -5.16
N ASP A 75 -10.84 9.92 -5.38
CA ASP A 75 -11.82 8.82 -5.43
C ASP A 75 -12.51 8.59 -4.08
N ILE A 76 -11.82 8.76 -2.97
CA ILE A 76 -12.41 8.73 -1.62
C ILE A 76 -13.50 9.81 -1.48
N GLN A 77 -13.24 11.05 -1.94
CA GLN A 77 -14.26 12.11 -1.91
C GLN A 77 -15.46 11.77 -2.80
N LEU A 78 -15.20 11.18 -3.96
CA LEU A 78 -16.25 10.78 -4.88
C LEU A 78 -17.11 9.61 -4.32
N LEU A 79 -16.49 8.63 -3.63
CA LEU A 79 -17.21 7.58 -2.92
C LEU A 79 -18.14 8.16 -1.85
N LYS A 80 -17.64 9.11 -1.04
CA LYS A 80 -18.46 9.79 -0.02
C LYS A 80 -19.60 10.59 -0.62
N ALA A 81 -19.41 11.18 -1.79
CA ALA A 81 -20.45 11.97 -2.47
C ALA A 81 -21.52 11.09 -3.11
N ARG A 82 -21.16 9.89 -3.59
CA ARG A 82 -22.08 9.00 -4.32
C ARG A 82 -22.85 8.02 -3.45
N TYR A 83 -22.27 7.62 -2.32
CA TYR A 83 -22.82 6.53 -1.51
C TYR A 83 -23.02 6.95 -0.06
N GLU A 84 -24.19 6.68 0.46
CA GLU A 84 -24.48 6.86 1.88
C GLU A 84 -23.80 5.79 2.75
N GLY A 85 -23.43 6.18 3.96
CA GLY A 85 -22.84 5.26 4.95
C GLY A 85 -21.36 4.95 4.70
N VAL A 86 -20.67 5.74 3.86
CA VAL A 86 -19.21 5.69 3.72
C VAL A 86 -18.59 6.65 4.75
N THR A 87 -17.84 6.10 5.70
CA THR A 87 -17.04 6.92 6.62
C THR A 87 -15.55 6.77 6.34
N VAL A 88 -14.81 7.84 6.51
CA VAL A 88 -13.38 7.88 6.24
C VAL A 88 -12.68 8.64 7.34
N ASP A 89 -11.63 8.03 7.87
CA ASP A 89 -10.71 8.66 8.82
C ASP A 89 -9.26 8.29 8.52
N SER A 90 -8.33 8.81 9.31
CA SER A 90 -6.93 8.43 9.29
C SER A 90 -6.61 7.57 10.51
N ILE A 91 -6.00 6.41 10.29
CA ILE A 91 -5.51 5.55 11.38
C ILE A 91 -4.13 5.97 11.89
N GLY A 92 -3.43 6.83 11.14
CA GLY A 92 -2.11 7.34 11.46
C GLY A 92 -1.54 8.20 10.34
N THR A 93 -0.33 8.66 10.55
CA THR A 93 0.43 9.46 9.58
C THR A 93 1.79 8.84 9.34
N THR A 94 2.22 8.89 8.08
CA THR A 94 3.52 8.40 7.65
C THR A 94 4.66 9.36 8.01
N VAL A 95 5.89 8.94 7.77
CA VAL A 95 7.10 9.76 7.96
C VAL A 95 7.06 11.05 7.13
N ASP A 96 6.61 10.98 5.87
CA ASP A 96 6.46 12.16 5.00
C ASP A 96 5.20 13.00 5.30
N GLY A 97 4.34 12.51 6.22
CA GLY A 97 3.18 13.23 6.76
C GLY A 97 1.87 12.97 6.02
N ARG A 98 1.78 11.90 5.22
CA ARG A 98 0.53 11.49 4.59
C ARG A 98 -0.36 10.75 5.57
N ASN A 99 -1.66 10.93 5.42
CA ASN A 99 -2.64 10.13 6.15
C ASN A 99 -2.64 8.69 5.64
N ILE A 100 -2.73 7.74 6.56
CA ILE A 100 -3.07 6.36 6.25
C ILE A 100 -4.58 6.25 6.40
N TYR A 101 -5.29 6.30 5.27
CA TYR A 101 -6.74 6.33 5.28
C TYR A 101 -7.35 4.98 5.61
N ARG A 102 -8.40 5.04 6.45
CA ARG A 102 -9.35 3.96 6.64
C ARG A 102 -10.70 4.35 6.06
N ILE A 103 -11.27 3.48 5.22
CA ILE A 103 -12.62 3.61 4.68
C ILE A 103 -13.47 2.54 5.34
N VAL A 104 -14.63 2.93 5.88
CA VAL A 104 -15.56 2.03 6.57
C VAL A 104 -16.89 2.04 5.86
N ILE A 105 -17.41 0.84 5.55
CA ILE A 105 -18.74 0.63 4.99
C ILE A 105 -19.50 -0.45 5.78
N GLY A 106 -20.79 -0.44 5.67
CA GLY A 106 -21.66 -1.39 6.36
C GLY A 106 -22.12 -0.90 7.73
N ASN A 107 -22.45 -1.83 8.61
CA ASN A 107 -22.93 -1.51 9.96
C ASN A 107 -21.77 -1.34 10.94
N PRO A 108 -21.45 -0.13 11.42
CA PRO A 108 -20.32 0.10 12.31
C PRO A 108 -20.45 -0.63 13.66
N ASN A 109 -21.68 -0.98 14.05
CA ASN A 109 -21.98 -1.67 15.29
C ASN A 109 -22.07 -3.20 15.14
N ALA A 110 -21.79 -3.74 13.95
CA ALA A 110 -21.82 -5.17 13.75
C ALA A 110 -20.73 -5.88 14.56
N ASP A 111 -21.06 -7.04 15.13
CA ASP A 111 -20.09 -7.90 15.81
C ASP A 111 -19.09 -8.50 14.81
N LYS A 112 -19.55 -8.77 13.59
CA LYS A 112 -18.74 -9.30 12.51
C LYS A 112 -18.05 -8.19 11.75
N LYS A 113 -16.73 -8.12 11.88
CA LYS A 113 -15.89 -7.10 11.26
C LYS A 113 -14.84 -7.72 10.35
N MET A 114 -14.64 -7.15 9.19
CA MET A 114 -13.61 -7.56 8.23
C MET A 114 -12.67 -6.41 7.92
N LEU A 115 -11.38 -6.69 7.85
CA LEU A 115 -10.37 -5.76 7.34
C LEU A 115 -9.91 -6.21 5.95
N VAL A 116 -9.76 -5.25 5.04
CA VAL A 116 -9.08 -5.42 3.75
C VAL A 116 -7.92 -4.43 3.71
N LEU A 117 -6.70 -4.94 3.53
CA LEU A 117 -5.49 -4.14 3.50
C LEU A 117 -4.75 -4.32 2.18
N ALA A 118 -4.17 -3.23 1.65
CA ALA A 118 -3.42 -3.26 0.41
C ALA A 118 -2.21 -2.31 0.44
N SER A 119 -1.30 -2.50 -0.50
CA SER A 119 -0.10 -1.67 -0.72
C SER A 119 0.74 -1.44 0.54
N ILE A 120 0.96 -2.51 1.31
CA ILE A 120 1.95 -2.50 2.39
C ILE A 120 3.38 -2.42 1.83
N HIS A 121 3.62 -3.09 0.69
CA HIS A 121 4.82 -2.90 -0.11
C HIS A 121 4.60 -1.82 -1.16
N ALA A 122 5.56 -0.92 -1.28
CA ALA A 122 5.48 0.27 -2.11
C ALA A 122 5.25 -0.03 -3.60
N ARG A 123 6.02 -0.97 -4.16
CA ARG A 123 5.97 -1.36 -5.59
C ARG A 123 4.74 -2.19 -5.98
N GLU A 124 3.90 -2.53 -5.01
CA GLU A 124 2.68 -3.33 -5.20
C GLU A 124 1.41 -2.46 -5.28
N TYR A 125 1.58 -1.21 -5.71
CA TYR A 125 0.53 -0.18 -5.73
C TYR A 125 -0.70 -0.52 -6.59
N ILE A 126 -0.61 -1.52 -7.49
CA ILE A 126 -1.77 -2.01 -8.26
C ILE A 126 -2.88 -2.60 -7.37
N THR A 127 -2.54 -2.97 -6.14
CA THR A 127 -3.51 -3.50 -5.17
C THR A 127 -4.45 -2.41 -4.63
N THR A 128 -4.03 -1.13 -4.63
CA THR A 128 -4.88 -0.01 -4.20
C THR A 128 -6.11 0.17 -5.10
N PRO A 129 -6.01 0.35 -6.44
CA PRO A 129 -7.19 0.49 -7.28
C PRO A 129 -8.06 -0.78 -7.30
N LEU A 130 -7.49 -1.96 -7.10
CA LEU A 130 -8.27 -3.19 -6.92
C LEU A 130 -9.19 -3.08 -5.70
N VAL A 131 -8.64 -2.70 -4.54
CA VAL A 131 -9.42 -2.57 -3.30
C VAL A 131 -10.46 -1.45 -3.42
N MET A 132 -10.14 -0.33 -4.07
CA MET A 132 -11.10 0.75 -4.31
C MET A 132 -12.27 0.28 -5.19
N ARG A 133 -12.03 -0.54 -6.21
CA ARG A 133 -13.09 -1.18 -7.01
C ARG A 133 -13.96 -2.13 -6.18
N GLN A 134 -13.37 -2.86 -5.24
CA GLN A 134 -14.13 -3.74 -4.33
C GLN A 134 -15.02 -2.95 -3.37
N ILE A 135 -14.57 -1.78 -2.90
CA ILE A 135 -15.42 -0.87 -2.11
C ILE A 135 -16.65 -0.47 -2.93
N GLN A 136 -16.42 -0.02 -4.16
CA GLN A 136 -17.53 0.33 -5.06
C GLN A 136 -18.45 -0.86 -5.30
N GLU A 137 -17.92 -2.05 -5.59
CA GLU A 137 -18.74 -3.26 -5.81
C GLU A 137 -19.67 -3.53 -4.62
N MET A 138 -19.18 -3.45 -3.38
CA MET A 138 -19.99 -3.68 -2.19
C MET A 138 -21.07 -2.62 -2.01
N LEU A 139 -20.75 -1.36 -2.30
CA LEU A 139 -21.71 -0.26 -2.22
C LEU A 139 -22.78 -0.34 -3.32
N ASP A 140 -22.41 -0.70 -4.54
CA ASP A 140 -23.34 -0.93 -5.65
C ASP A 140 -24.31 -2.09 -5.33
N ARG A 141 -23.80 -3.19 -4.75
CA ARG A 141 -24.64 -4.32 -4.30
C ARG A 141 -25.66 -3.88 -3.25
N LYS A 142 -25.23 -3.08 -2.27
CA LYS A 142 -26.15 -2.50 -1.26
C LYS A 142 -27.20 -1.61 -1.91
N ALA A 143 -26.82 -0.75 -2.84
CA ALA A 143 -27.75 0.11 -3.57
C ALA A 143 -28.76 -0.69 -4.41
N ASN A 144 -28.38 -1.87 -4.86
CA ASN A 144 -29.23 -2.83 -5.58
C ASN A 144 -30.02 -3.78 -4.65
N GLY A 145 -30.05 -3.51 -3.33
CA GLY A 145 -30.90 -4.21 -2.38
C GLY A 145 -30.26 -5.39 -1.64
N GLU A 146 -28.94 -5.65 -1.81
CA GLU A 146 -28.26 -6.65 -1.01
C GLU A 146 -28.10 -6.19 0.46
N THR A 147 -28.40 -7.07 1.40
CA THR A 147 -28.47 -6.73 2.84
C THR A 147 -27.22 -7.10 3.64
N ALA A 148 -26.21 -7.70 3.04
CA ALA A 148 -25.01 -8.18 3.75
C ALA A 148 -24.32 -7.06 4.57
N LEU A 149 -24.27 -5.85 4.02
CA LEU A 149 -23.69 -4.69 4.72
C LEU A 149 -24.51 -4.20 5.94
N ASN A 150 -25.71 -4.70 6.15
CA ASN A 150 -26.47 -4.42 7.37
C ASN A 150 -25.97 -5.24 8.58
N GLU A 151 -25.26 -6.35 8.32
CA GLU A 151 -24.85 -7.34 9.30
C GLU A 151 -23.32 -7.41 9.49
N VAL A 152 -22.56 -6.71 8.67
CA VAL A 152 -21.10 -6.68 8.73
C VAL A 152 -20.57 -5.26 8.66
N CYS A 153 -19.44 -5.02 9.34
CA CYS A 153 -18.64 -3.82 9.18
C CYS A 153 -17.37 -4.19 8.38
N ILE A 154 -17.19 -3.58 7.21
CA ILE A 154 -15.96 -3.78 6.43
C ILE A 154 -15.13 -2.51 6.49
N GLN A 155 -13.87 -2.67 6.87
CA GLN A 155 -12.90 -1.58 6.97
C GLN A 155 -11.79 -1.83 5.95
N PHE A 156 -11.39 -0.80 5.25
CA PHE A 156 -10.37 -0.87 4.21
C PHE A 156 -9.23 0.08 4.53
N VAL A 157 -8.00 -0.40 4.37
CA VAL A 157 -6.79 0.41 4.31
C VAL A 157 -6.22 0.23 2.89
N PRO A 158 -6.65 1.06 1.92
CA PRO A 158 -6.34 0.82 0.50
C PRO A 158 -4.87 1.05 0.16
N MET A 159 -4.16 1.86 0.94
CA MET A 159 -2.75 2.17 0.75
C MET A 159 -2.07 2.29 2.11
N ALA A 160 -1.49 1.18 2.57
CA ALA A 160 -0.87 1.10 3.90
C ALA A 160 0.50 1.79 3.97
N ASN A 161 1.19 1.91 2.84
CA ASN A 161 2.52 2.54 2.70
C ASN A 161 2.50 3.67 1.65
N PRO A 162 1.77 4.77 1.90
CA PRO A 162 1.60 5.81 0.88
C PRO A 162 2.89 6.51 0.48
N ASP A 163 3.83 6.73 1.40
CA ASP A 163 5.12 7.35 1.07
C ASP A 163 5.95 6.45 0.17
N GLY A 164 6.02 5.16 0.48
CA GLY A 164 6.71 4.18 -0.36
C GLY A 164 6.09 4.08 -1.76
N VAL A 165 4.76 4.05 -1.84
CA VAL A 165 4.04 4.05 -3.14
C VAL A 165 4.42 5.27 -3.96
N GLU A 166 4.44 6.46 -3.38
CA GLU A 166 4.87 7.68 -4.07
C GLU A 166 6.35 7.63 -4.51
N ILE A 167 7.23 7.00 -3.72
CA ILE A 167 8.62 6.75 -4.14
C ILE A 167 8.64 5.84 -5.37
N SER A 168 7.95 4.71 -5.30
CA SER A 168 7.94 3.72 -6.39
C SER A 168 7.36 4.29 -7.70
N GLN A 169 6.32 5.12 -7.60
CA GLN A 169 5.66 5.71 -8.77
C GLN A 169 6.34 6.95 -9.31
N ARG A 170 6.86 7.83 -8.43
CA ARG A 170 7.27 9.19 -8.79
C ARG A 170 8.69 9.54 -8.33
N ALA A 171 9.44 8.55 -7.86
CA ALA A 171 10.76 8.73 -7.30
C ALA A 171 10.76 9.76 -6.14
N LEU A 172 11.82 10.53 -5.96
CA LEU A 172 11.87 11.55 -4.91
C LEU A 172 10.87 12.71 -5.11
N ASN A 173 10.34 12.89 -6.34
CA ASN A 173 9.31 13.90 -6.59
C ASN A 173 7.96 13.52 -5.95
N GLY A 174 7.77 12.27 -5.60
CA GLY A 174 6.63 11.80 -4.82
C GLY A 174 6.66 12.28 -3.38
N LEU A 175 7.81 12.58 -2.81
CA LEU A 175 7.96 13.00 -1.42
C LEU A 175 7.82 14.52 -1.26
N THR A 176 7.21 14.94 -0.15
CA THR A 176 6.94 16.35 0.16
C THR A 176 8.05 16.97 1.02
N LYS A 177 8.53 16.24 2.04
CA LYS A 177 9.55 16.73 2.97
C LYS A 177 10.96 16.52 2.43
N ASP A 178 11.80 17.54 2.52
CA ASP A 178 13.21 17.41 2.16
C ASP A 178 13.97 16.42 3.06
N SER A 179 13.58 16.29 4.32
CA SER A 179 14.13 15.28 5.22
C SER A 179 13.87 13.86 4.74
N SER A 180 12.67 13.59 4.21
CA SER A 180 12.30 12.31 3.61
C SER A 180 13.12 12.02 2.35
N LYS A 181 13.25 13.00 1.46
CA LYS A 181 14.09 12.89 0.25
C LYS A 181 15.54 12.61 0.60
N GLN A 182 16.07 13.30 1.63
CA GLN A 182 17.45 13.08 2.11
C GLN A 182 17.63 11.71 2.76
N SER A 183 16.60 11.19 3.47
CA SER A 183 16.63 9.84 4.04
C SER A 183 16.79 8.79 2.95
N VAL A 184 15.93 8.83 1.92
CA VAL A 184 15.99 7.90 0.78
C VAL A 184 17.34 8.00 0.06
N ARG A 185 17.84 9.22 -0.21
CA ARG A 185 19.17 9.41 -0.82
C ARG A 185 20.27 8.75 -0.01
N ARG A 186 20.33 8.98 1.32
CA ARG A 186 21.33 8.36 2.19
C ARG A 186 21.27 6.84 2.21
N ILE A 187 20.06 6.26 2.14
CA ILE A 187 19.87 4.83 2.02
C ILE A 187 20.52 4.34 0.71
N ILE A 188 20.20 4.96 -0.43
CA ILE A 188 20.77 4.60 -1.72
C ILE A 188 22.28 4.75 -1.70
N GLU A 189 22.82 5.88 -1.19
CA GLU A 189 24.26 6.13 -1.06
C GLU A 189 24.95 5.06 -0.22
N SER A 190 24.31 4.58 0.84
CA SER A 190 24.87 3.54 1.71
C SER A 190 25.02 2.16 1.03
N TRP A 191 24.35 1.95 -0.11
CA TRP A 191 24.37 0.74 -0.92
C TRP A 191 25.06 0.96 -2.29
N SER A 192 25.60 2.15 -2.57
CA SER A 192 25.98 2.61 -3.89
C SER A 192 27.38 2.20 -4.35
N ASP A 193 27.61 0.90 -4.47
CA ASP A 193 28.73 0.45 -5.31
C ASP A 193 28.36 0.45 -6.83
N TRP A 194 27.16 0.91 -7.19
CA TRP A 194 26.56 0.70 -8.52
C TRP A 194 26.50 1.93 -9.41
N GLY A 195 27.11 3.06 -9.01
CA GLY A 195 27.02 4.31 -9.79
C GLY A 195 25.58 4.81 -10.02
N LEU A 196 24.66 4.47 -9.12
CA LEU A 196 23.21 4.81 -9.26
C LEU A 196 23.01 6.32 -9.29
N LEU A 197 23.80 7.07 -8.54
CA LEU A 197 23.65 8.53 -8.44
C LEU A 197 24.17 9.27 -9.67
N GLU A 198 25.01 8.61 -10.48
CA GLU A 198 25.62 9.18 -11.68
C GLU A 198 24.75 8.98 -12.95
N ASN A 199 23.77 8.06 -12.89
CA ASN A 199 22.88 7.75 -14.00
C ASN A 199 21.41 7.86 -13.59
N GLN A 200 20.71 8.88 -14.09
CA GLN A 200 19.33 9.17 -13.73
C GLN A 200 18.37 8.03 -14.09
N ASP A 201 18.59 7.32 -15.19
CA ASP A 201 17.72 6.21 -15.60
C ASP A 201 17.86 5.01 -14.67
N LYS A 202 19.10 4.66 -14.29
CA LYS A 202 19.36 3.62 -13.29
C LYS A 202 18.76 4.00 -11.94
N TYR A 203 18.88 5.26 -11.55
CA TYR A 203 18.32 5.78 -10.31
C TYR A 203 16.79 5.69 -10.29
N ASN A 204 16.13 6.11 -11.35
CA ASN A 204 14.68 6.02 -11.48
C ASN A 204 14.21 4.57 -11.53
N TRP A 205 14.92 3.70 -12.24
CA TRP A 205 14.63 2.28 -12.27
C TRP A 205 14.73 1.65 -10.86
N TYR A 206 15.76 1.99 -10.09
CA TYR A 206 15.94 1.51 -8.73
C TYR A 206 14.80 1.98 -7.82
N LEU A 207 14.41 3.25 -7.89
CA LEU A 207 13.30 3.79 -7.11
C LEU A 207 11.95 3.19 -7.52
N ASN A 208 11.74 2.87 -8.79
CA ASN A 208 10.53 2.18 -9.23
C ASN A 208 10.39 0.79 -8.56
N LYS A 209 11.49 0.14 -8.24
CA LYS A 209 11.53 -1.16 -7.53
C LYS A 209 11.45 -1.03 -6.01
N TRP A 210 11.32 0.17 -5.47
CA TRP A 210 11.28 0.42 -4.02
C TRP A 210 10.11 -0.32 -3.37
N LYS A 211 10.40 -1.20 -2.40
CA LYS A 211 9.45 -2.03 -1.67
C LYS A 211 9.09 -1.45 -0.31
N ASN A 212 10.06 -0.86 0.37
CA ASN A 212 10.04 -0.43 1.74
C ASN A 212 9.32 0.93 1.94
N ASN A 213 9.24 1.41 3.18
CA ASN A 213 8.81 2.77 3.48
C ASN A 213 9.95 3.79 3.29
N VAL A 214 9.74 5.05 3.66
CA VAL A 214 10.74 6.13 3.57
C VAL A 214 11.99 5.86 4.40
N ASN A 215 11.85 5.15 5.53
CA ASN A 215 12.98 4.79 6.39
C ASN A 215 13.77 3.57 5.87
N GLY A 216 13.37 3.02 4.73
CA GLY A 216 13.99 1.83 4.17
C GLY A 216 13.70 0.57 4.97
N VAL A 217 12.54 0.50 5.62
CA VAL A 217 12.07 -0.65 6.39
C VAL A 217 10.94 -1.36 5.63
N ASP A 218 11.06 -2.67 5.49
CA ASP A 218 10.01 -3.54 4.98
C ASP A 218 8.91 -3.68 6.03
N LEU A 219 7.78 -3.04 5.79
CA LEU A 219 6.66 -3.04 6.74
C LEU A 219 6.12 -4.44 7.00
N ASN A 220 6.20 -5.34 6.00
CA ASN A 220 5.77 -6.72 6.14
C ASN A 220 6.81 -7.63 6.82
N HIS A 221 7.93 -7.07 7.26
CA HIS A 221 8.92 -7.68 8.16
C HIS A 221 8.99 -6.98 9.53
N ASN A 222 8.10 -6.04 9.80
CA ASN A 222 8.19 -5.16 10.97
C ASN A 222 7.14 -5.44 12.06
N PHE A 223 6.27 -6.45 11.89
CA PHE A 223 5.26 -6.80 12.89
C PHE A 223 5.86 -7.56 14.08
N PRO A 224 5.35 -7.33 15.32
CA PRO A 224 5.91 -7.89 16.54
C PRO A 224 5.48 -9.34 16.77
N THR A 225 5.89 -10.24 15.90
CA THR A 225 5.74 -11.68 16.11
C THR A 225 6.82 -12.20 17.05
N PRO A 226 6.61 -13.34 17.75
CA PRO A 226 7.66 -14.00 18.50
C PRO A 226 8.89 -14.38 17.64
N GLY A 227 8.67 -14.56 16.32
CA GLY A 227 9.72 -14.87 15.37
C GLY A 227 10.55 -13.69 14.87
N TRP A 228 10.15 -12.44 15.19
CA TRP A 228 10.80 -11.25 14.64
C TRP A 228 12.31 -11.22 14.88
N ALA A 229 12.77 -11.58 16.07
CA ALA A 229 14.19 -11.57 16.41
C ALA A 229 15.01 -12.57 15.58
N GLN A 230 14.42 -13.73 15.24
CA GLN A 230 15.02 -14.80 14.47
C GLN A 230 14.96 -14.56 12.95
N LEU A 231 14.15 -13.61 12.49
CA LEU A 231 14.04 -13.29 11.08
C LEU A 231 15.38 -12.80 10.55
N ASN A 232 15.93 -13.52 9.59
CA ASN A 232 17.11 -13.08 8.85
C ASN A 232 16.66 -12.22 7.67
N ASP A 233 16.89 -10.91 7.77
CA ASP A 233 16.53 -9.97 6.71
C ASP A 233 17.62 -9.78 5.65
N ASN A 234 18.76 -10.47 5.79
CA ASN A 234 19.93 -10.42 4.89
C ASN A 234 20.45 -9.01 4.56
N ARG A 235 19.84 -7.95 5.11
CA ARG A 235 20.19 -6.54 4.82
C ARG A 235 20.96 -5.89 5.96
N GLY A 236 20.59 -6.12 7.22
CA GLY A 236 21.26 -5.58 8.40
C GLY A 236 21.19 -4.05 8.56
N LYS A 237 20.71 -3.32 7.56
CA LYS A 237 20.53 -1.86 7.57
C LYS A 237 19.43 -1.44 6.60
N ALA A 238 18.94 -0.21 6.75
CA ALA A 238 17.94 0.40 5.87
C ALA A 238 18.28 0.20 4.39
N SER A 239 17.29 -0.22 3.61
CA SER A 239 17.42 -0.61 2.19
C SER A 239 16.14 -0.35 1.42
N SER A 240 16.16 -0.60 0.11
CA SER A 240 14.95 -0.54 -0.73
C SER A 240 13.99 -1.70 -0.48
N GLU A 241 14.45 -2.81 0.13
CA GLU A 241 13.66 -4.03 0.40
C GLU A 241 14.26 -4.86 1.54
N PHE A 242 13.43 -5.71 2.17
CA PHE A 242 13.76 -6.76 3.13
C PHE A 242 14.40 -6.34 4.48
N TYR A 243 14.66 -5.09 4.74
CA TYR A 243 15.15 -4.68 6.07
C TYR A 243 13.99 -4.64 7.07
N LYS A 244 14.07 -5.46 8.11
CA LYS A 244 13.01 -5.62 9.13
C LYS A 244 12.88 -4.45 10.11
N GLY A 245 13.75 -3.46 10.02
CA GLY A 245 13.80 -2.32 10.94
C GLY A 245 14.72 -2.54 12.14
N PRO A 246 14.97 -1.48 12.93
CA PRO A 246 15.83 -1.55 14.11
C PRO A 246 15.17 -2.28 15.28
N SER A 247 13.85 -2.34 15.31
CA SER A 247 13.04 -3.10 16.26
C SER A 247 11.70 -3.48 15.65
N ALA A 248 11.03 -4.48 16.21
CA ALA A 248 9.65 -4.78 15.86
C ALA A 248 8.77 -3.56 16.09
N ALA A 249 7.83 -3.31 15.18
CA ALA A 249 6.93 -2.16 15.19
C ALA A 249 7.64 -0.80 15.30
N SER A 250 8.83 -0.67 14.68
CA SER A 250 9.56 0.61 14.65
C SER A 250 8.87 1.68 13.81
N GLU A 251 8.10 1.28 12.80
CA GLU A 251 7.56 2.18 11.79
C GLU A 251 6.16 2.71 12.15
N PRO A 252 5.89 3.99 11.89
CA PRO A 252 4.58 4.59 12.20
C PRO A 252 3.44 3.91 11.44
N GLU A 253 3.67 3.45 10.21
CA GLU A 253 2.69 2.71 9.41
C GLU A 253 2.34 1.38 10.07
N THR A 254 3.33 0.62 10.53
CA THR A 254 3.13 -0.64 11.27
C THR A 254 2.38 -0.40 12.57
N GLN A 255 2.76 0.62 13.34
CA GLN A 255 2.09 1.00 14.59
C GLN A 255 0.62 1.37 14.38
N ALA A 256 0.31 2.10 13.31
CA ALA A 256 -1.06 2.48 12.95
C ALA A 256 -1.93 1.25 12.66
N ILE A 257 -1.41 0.28 11.89
CA ILE A 257 -2.11 -0.97 11.59
C ILE A 257 -2.30 -1.82 12.86
N ILE A 258 -1.27 -1.94 13.69
CA ILE A 258 -1.34 -2.67 14.98
C ILE A 258 -2.41 -2.06 15.88
N LYS A 259 -2.43 -0.73 16.00
CA LYS A 259 -3.45 -0.02 16.78
C LYS A 259 -4.85 -0.30 16.25
N LEU A 260 -5.06 -0.18 14.93
CA LEU A 260 -6.34 -0.46 14.28
C LEU A 260 -6.83 -1.88 14.61
N VAL A 261 -5.98 -2.90 14.44
CA VAL A 261 -6.35 -4.29 14.68
C VAL A 261 -6.70 -4.54 16.15
N ASN A 262 -5.93 -3.96 17.08
CA ASN A 262 -6.17 -4.12 18.51
C ASN A 262 -7.49 -3.47 18.96
N GLU A 263 -7.88 -2.34 18.38
CA GLU A 263 -9.09 -1.60 18.73
C GLU A 263 -10.36 -2.19 18.11
N GLN A 264 -10.29 -2.76 16.88
CA GLN A 264 -11.49 -3.10 16.12
C GLN A 264 -11.99 -4.53 16.27
N LYS A 265 -11.17 -5.46 16.77
CA LYS A 265 -11.52 -6.89 16.95
C LYS A 265 -12.06 -7.53 15.67
N PHE A 266 -11.27 -7.54 14.63
CA PHE A 266 -11.65 -8.13 13.34
C PHE A 266 -11.92 -9.63 13.46
N SER A 267 -12.92 -10.12 12.73
CA SER A 267 -13.28 -11.53 12.63
C SER A 267 -12.53 -12.24 11.52
N GLN A 268 -12.10 -11.52 10.50
CA GLN A 268 -11.25 -12.01 9.41
C GLN A 268 -10.55 -10.85 8.69
N VAL A 269 -9.44 -11.16 8.00
CA VAL A 269 -8.65 -10.18 7.24
C VAL A 269 -8.32 -10.70 5.84
N LEU A 270 -8.41 -9.82 4.85
CA LEU A 270 -7.96 -10.03 3.48
C LEU A 270 -6.80 -9.07 3.21
N ASN A 271 -5.63 -9.59 2.89
CA ASN A 271 -4.44 -8.83 2.60
C ASN A 271 -4.04 -8.99 1.13
N TYR A 272 -3.81 -7.87 0.42
CA TYR A 272 -3.42 -7.87 -0.98
C TYR A 272 -1.97 -7.47 -1.17
N HIS A 273 -1.27 -8.31 -1.91
CA HIS A 273 0.10 -8.17 -2.40
C HIS A 273 0.16 -8.36 -3.92
N ALA A 274 1.31 -8.19 -4.51
CA ALA A 274 1.65 -8.51 -5.88
C ALA A 274 3.15 -8.91 -5.95
N GLN A 275 3.49 -10.06 -6.60
CA GLN A 275 2.77 -10.72 -7.67
C GLN A 275 2.88 -12.26 -7.58
N GLY A 276 2.08 -12.98 -8.40
CA GLY A 276 2.27 -14.45 -8.54
C GLY A 276 1.00 -15.23 -8.83
N GLN A 277 -0.20 -14.65 -8.63
CA GLN A 277 -1.49 -15.35 -8.67
C GLN A 277 -1.51 -16.56 -7.74
N ILE A 278 -1.03 -16.36 -6.51
CA ILE A 278 -0.99 -17.35 -5.43
C ILE A 278 -1.65 -16.80 -4.17
N ILE A 279 -1.99 -17.70 -3.26
CA ILE A 279 -2.67 -17.39 -2.00
C ILE A 279 -1.90 -18.04 -0.86
N TYR A 280 -1.39 -17.22 0.05
CA TYR A 280 -0.85 -17.65 1.33
C TYR A 280 -2.00 -17.72 2.35
N TRP A 281 -2.13 -18.87 3.03
CA TRP A 281 -3.23 -19.11 3.95
C TRP A 281 -2.80 -19.78 5.26
N SER A 282 -1.60 -20.37 5.33
CA SER A 282 -1.16 -21.09 6.51
C SER A 282 -0.08 -20.34 7.29
N GLN A 283 -0.01 -20.61 8.58
CA GLN A 283 1.07 -20.22 9.47
C GLN A 283 1.26 -21.33 10.50
N MET A 284 2.49 -21.85 10.64
CA MET A 284 2.76 -23.05 11.42
C MET A 284 2.50 -22.90 12.94
N HIS A 285 2.45 -21.67 13.44
CA HIS A 285 2.19 -21.36 14.85
C HIS A 285 0.75 -20.93 15.12
N ALA A 286 -0.10 -20.88 14.11
CA ALA A 286 -1.50 -20.54 14.26
C ALA A 286 -2.27 -21.66 14.97
N ALA A 287 -3.27 -21.31 15.77
CA ALA A 287 -4.19 -22.26 16.37
C ALA A 287 -4.97 -23.01 15.26
N LYS A 288 -5.32 -24.26 15.56
CA LYS A 288 -6.01 -25.15 14.59
C LYS A 288 -7.29 -24.50 14.04
N GLU A 289 -8.08 -23.89 14.87
CA GLU A 289 -9.35 -23.26 14.53
C GLU A 289 -9.15 -22.03 13.61
N VAL A 290 -8.02 -21.33 13.73
CA VAL A 290 -7.62 -20.25 12.84
C VAL A 290 -7.26 -20.82 11.49
N LEU A 291 -6.36 -21.83 11.45
CA LEU A 291 -5.94 -22.48 10.21
C LEU A 291 -7.10 -23.10 9.42
N GLU A 292 -8.11 -23.67 10.09
CA GLU A 292 -9.30 -24.20 9.43
C GLU A 292 -10.09 -23.08 8.71
N LYS A 293 -10.19 -21.92 9.32
CA LYS A 293 -10.85 -20.74 8.73
C LYS A 293 -10.02 -20.15 7.60
N ASP A 294 -8.69 -20.03 7.77
CA ASP A 294 -7.77 -19.56 6.74
C ASP A 294 -7.85 -20.45 5.50
N LYS A 295 -7.84 -21.77 5.71
CA LYS A 295 -8.02 -22.73 4.62
C LYS A 295 -9.34 -22.55 3.90
N ALA A 296 -10.44 -22.36 4.64
CA ALA A 296 -11.77 -22.15 4.05
C ALA A 296 -11.80 -20.86 3.22
N MET A 297 -11.27 -19.75 3.75
CA MET A 297 -11.12 -18.48 3.02
C MET A 297 -10.23 -18.64 1.79
N GLY A 298 -9.10 -19.35 1.93
CA GLY A 298 -8.19 -19.64 0.84
C GLY A 298 -8.84 -20.44 -0.28
N LEU A 299 -9.65 -21.46 0.05
CA LEU A 299 -10.39 -22.26 -0.94
C LEU A 299 -11.46 -21.42 -1.67
N ILE A 300 -12.17 -20.55 -0.96
CA ILE A 300 -13.12 -19.60 -1.57
C ILE A 300 -12.37 -18.70 -2.56
N ALA A 301 -11.25 -18.12 -2.11
CA ALA A 301 -10.46 -17.23 -2.95
C ALA A 301 -9.88 -17.94 -4.17
N ALA A 302 -9.34 -19.15 -4.01
CA ALA A 302 -8.77 -19.95 -5.12
C ALA A 302 -9.82 -20.27 -6.18
N ARG A 303 -11.01 -20.69 -5.77
CA ARG A 303 -12.11 -20.99 -6.70
C ARG A 303 -12.60 -19.74 -7.45
N ARG A 304 -12.67 -18.61 -6.74
CA ARG A 304 -13.13 -17.34 -7.34
C ARG A 304 -12.11 -16.76 -8.30
N THR A 305 -10.83 -16.72 -7.91
CA THR A 305 -9.78 -16.00 -8.65
C THR A 305 -9.06 -16.90 -9.68
N GLY A 306 -9.10 -18.21 -9.50
CA GLY A 306 -8.26 -19.16 -10.22
C GLY A 306 -6.80 -19.18 -9.73
N TYR A 307 -6.49 -18.48 -8.63
CA TYR A 307 -5.14 -18.47 -8.04
C TYR A 307 -4.84 -19.79 -7.33
N ALA A 308 -3.56 -20.15 -7.24
CA ALA A 308 -3.15 -21.35 -6.56
C ALA A 308 -2.96 -21.11 -5.06
N LEU A 309 -3.32 -22.09 -4.23
CA LEU A 309 -2.95 -22.08 -2.82
C LEU A 309 -1.48 -22.45 -2.65
N VAL A 310 -0.78 -21.76 -1.77
CA VAL A 310 0.56 -22.16 -1.35
C VAL A 310 0.47 -23.44 -0.53
N ASP A 311 1.32 -24.44 -0.84
CA ASP A 311 1.39 -25.66 -0.05
C ASP A 311 2.02 -25.34 1.31
N PRO A 312 1.35 -25.68 2.43
CA PRO A 312 1.87 -25.37 3.77
C PRO A 312 3.26 -25.94 4.06
N SER A 313 3.61 -27.05 3.43
CA SER A 313 4.94 -27.66 3.59
C SER A 313 6.06 -26.87 2.91
N ALA A 314 5.69 -26.00 1.96
CA ALA A 314 6.60 -25.13 1.23
C ALA A 314 6.55 -23.67 1.73
N ASP A 315 5.65 -23.37 2.65
CA ASP A 315 5.55 -22.03 3.28
C ASP A 315 6.73 -21.83 4.23
N GLY A 316 7.64 -20.94 3.85
CA GLY A 316 8.84 -20.61 4.62
C GLY A 316 8.61 -19.72 5.83
N SER A 317 7.36 -19.39 6.18
CA SER A 317 7.00 -18.42 7.22
C SER A 317 7.21 -18.90 8.67
N ARG A 318 8.14 -19.83 8.87
CA ARG A 318 8.47 -20.35 10.22
C ARG A 318 8.79 -19.26 11.24
N TYR A 319 9.48 -18.21 10.80
CA TYR A 319 9.90 -17.07 11.60
C TYR A 319 9.44 -15.77 10.96
N GLY A 320 8.28 -15.79 10.29
CA GLY A 320 7.72 -14.63 9.64
C GLY A 320 7.43 -13.49 10.63
N ALA A 321 7.55 -12.28 10.16
CA ALA A 321 7.19 -11.07 10.87
C ALA A 321 6.29 -10.18 10.02
N GLY A 322 5.58 -10.82 9.09
CA GLY A 322 4.59 -10.20 8.24
C GLY A 322 3.27 -9.93 8.96
N PHE A 323 2.44 -9.12 8.33
CA PHE A 323 1.11 -8.82 8.84
C PHE A 323 0.27 -10.10 9.01
N LYS A 324 0.30 -10.99 8.00
CA LYS A 324 -0.36 -12.30 8.07
C LYS A 324 0.11 -13.11 9.27
N ASP A 325 1.43 -13.25 9.44
CA ASP A 325 2.02 -14.06 10.51
C ASP A 325 1.62 -13.54 11.89
N TRP A 326 1.62 -12.21 12.06
CA TRP A 326 1.22 -11.58 13.30
C TRP A 326 -0.25 -11.79 13.62
N LEU A 327 -1.13 -11.73 12.61
CA LEU A 327 -2.56 -12.02 12.78
C LEU A 327 -2.79 -13.46 13.23
N ASP A 328 -2.16 -14.41 12.59
CA ASP A 328 -2.31 -15.84 12.89
C ASP A 328 -1.72 -16.21 14.25
N TRP A 329 -0.47 -15.81 14.48
CA TRP A 329 0.32 -16.27 15.62
C TRP A 329 -0.02 -15.52 16.90
N GLU A 330 -0.14 -14.19 16.85
CA GLU A 330 -0.33 -13.34 18.03
C GLU A 330 -1.79 -12.96 18.28
N LYS A 331 -2.58 -12.82 17.22
CA LYS A 331 -3.95 -12.33 17.35
C LYS A 331 -5.01 -13.42 17.25
N GLY A 332 -4.69 -14.57 16.65
CA GLY A 332 -5.66 -15.61 16.37
C GLY A 332 -6.79 -15.13 15.46
N ILE A 333 -6.48 -14.23 14.51
CA ILE A 333 -7.45 -13.66 13.58
C ILE A 333 -7.27 -14.35 12.22
N PRO A 334 -8.28 -15.06 11.71
CA PRO A 334 -8.24 -15.69 10.41
C PRO A 334 -7.94 -14.72 9.28
N ASN A 335 -7.01 -15.09 8.39
CA ASN A 335 -6.62 -14.22 7.30
C ASN A 335 -6.01 -14.98 6.12
N ILE A 336 -6.04 -14.35 4.95
CA ILE A 336 -5.35 -14.80 3.75
C ILE A 336 -4.64 -13.64 3.07
N THR A 337 -3.53 -13.95 2.39
CA THR A 337 -2.81 -13.01 1.54
C THR A 337 -2.88 -13.46 0.09
N LEU A 338 -3.32 -12.56 -0.79
CA LEU A 338 -3.38 -12.78 -2.23
C LEU A 338 -2.27 -12.01 -2.94
N GLU A 339 -1.48 -12.71 -3.72
CA GLU A 339 -0.50 -12.12 -4.66
C GLU A 339 -1.15 -11.96 -6.02
N VAL A 340 -1.60 -10.74 -6.36
CA VAL A 340 -2.30 -10.48 -7.62
C VAL A 340 -1.33 -10.16 -8.76
N GLY A 341 -1.77 -10.37 -10.01
CA GLY A 341 -0.96 -10.07 -11.20
C GLY A 341 0.14 -11.08 -11.47
N LEU A 342 0.86 -10.88 -12.53
CA LEU A 342 1.93 -11.78 -12.99
C LEU A 342 3.08 -11.00 -13.63
N GLY A 343 4.26 -11.65 -13.64
CA GLY A 343 5.44 -11.20 -14.38
C GLY A 343 6.43 -10.45 -13.51
N VAL A 344 6.48 -9.14 -13.62
CA VAL A 344 7.45 -8.29 -12.92
C VAL A 344 6.78 -7.48 -11.80
N SER A 345 7.57 -7.01 -10.85
CA SER A 345 7.13 -6.04 -9.85
C SER A 345 7.91 -4.73 -10.05
N PRO A 346 7.23 -3.56 -10.13
CA PRO A 346 5.77 -3.36 -10.09
C PRO A 346 5.03 -4.08 -11.22
N VAL A 347 3.84 -4.57 -10.91
CA VAL A 347 2.93 -5.12 -11.93
C VAL A 347 2.45 -3.99 -12.84
N PRO A 348 2.58 -4.12 -14.17
CA PRO A 348 2.12 -3.08 -15.10
C PRO A 348 0.62 -2.76 -14.94
N GLU A 349 0.27 -1.48 -15.00
CA GLU A 349 -1.09 -0.97 -14.78
C GLU A 349 -2.11 -1.56 -15.77
N ASN A 350 -1.69 -1.93 -16.98
CA ASN A 350 -2.56 -2.56 -17.97
C ASN A 350 -3.08 -3.94 -17.55
N GLN A 351 -2.55 -4.54 -16.47
CA GLN A 351 -3.08 -5.77 -15.91
C GLN A 351 -4.29 -5.54 -14.98
N ILE A 352 -4.59 -4.28 -14.58
CA ILE A 352 -5.63 -4.01 -13.57
C ILE A 352 -6.99 -4.57 -13.94
N GLU A 353 -7.37 -4.51 -15.23
CA GLU A 353 -8.66 -5.04 -15.65
C GLU A 353 -8.72 -6.58 -15.55
N LYS A 354 -7.65 -7.27 -15.92
CA LYS A 354 -7.56 -8.73 -15.74
C LYS A 354 -7.59 -9.11 -14.26
N ILE A 355 -6.83 -8.38 -13.42
CA ILE A 355 -6.82 -8.59 -11.96
C ILE A 355 -8.22 -8.35 -11.39
N TRP A 356 -8.90 -7.29 -11.83
CA TRP A 356 -10.28 -7.00 -11.41
C TRP A 356 -11.22 -8.15 -11.77
N GLN A 357 -11.22 -8.63 -13.01
CA GLN A 357 -12.09 -9.73 -13.44
C GLN A 357 -11.86 -11.02 -12.64
N GLN A 358 -10.62 -11.29 -12.24
CA GLN A 358 -10.29 -12.42 -11.39
C GLN A 358 -10.80 -12.25 -9.95
N ASN A 359 -10.75 -11.03 -9.40
CA ASN A 359 -11.07 -10.75 -8.00
C ASN A 359 -12.49 -10.23 -7.76
N LYS A 360 -13.21 -9.81 -8.82
CA LYS A 360 -14.60 -9.36 -8.73
C LYS A 360 -15.46 -10.46 -8.11
N GLY A 361 -16.24 -10.10 -7.10
CA GLY A 361 -17.10 -11.03 -6.36
C GLY A 361 -16.40 -11.81 -5.23
N LEU A 362 -15.08 -11.72 -5.09
CA LEU A 362 -14.36 -12.38 -3.99
C LEU A 362 -14.79 -11.82 -2.63
N LEU A 363 -14.82 -10.49 -2.49
CA LEU A 363 -15.19 -9.86 -1.24
C LEU A 363 -16.61 -10.20 -0.78
N PRO A 364 -17.65 -10.16 -1.65
CA PRO A 364 -19.00 -10.66 -1.33
C PRO A 364 -19.02 -12.12 -0.84
N GLU A 365 -18.23 -13.00 -1.46
CA GLU A 365 -18.17 -14.41 -1.04
C GLU A 365 -17.53 -14.59 0.34
N LEU A 366 -16.44 -13.86 0.62
CA LEU A 366 -15.81 -13.87 1.94
C LEU A 366 -16.72 -13.26 3.02
N VAL A 367 -17.51 -12.24 2.68
CA VAL A 367 -18.53 -11.68 3.58
C VAL A 367 -19.64 -12.69 3.84
N ASN A 368 -20.12 -13.39 2.82
CA ASN A 368 -21.12 -14.45 2.99
C ASN A 368 -20.58 -15.60 3.85
N TYR A 369 -19.32 -15.98 3.67
CA TYR A 369 -18.64 -16.96 4.55
C TYR A 369 -18.63 -16.46 6.01
N LEU A 370 -18.21 -15.21 6.24
CA LEU A 370 -18.19 -14.59 7.56
C LEU A 370 -19.59 -14.59 8.22
N LEU A 371 -20.65 -14.37 7.43
CA LEU A 371 -22.04 -14.36 7.89
C LEU A 371 -22.61 -15.78 8.07
N GLY A 372 -21.88 -16.85 7.72
CA GLY A 372 -22.37 -18.22 7.79
C GLY A 372 -23.37 -18.58 6.70
N ARG A 373 -23.35 -17.83 5.57
CA ARG A 373 -24.29 -17.98 4.43
C ARG A 373 -23.72 -18.81 3.28
N SER A 374 -22.48 -19.31 3.42
CA SER A 374 -21.81 -20.09 2.39
C SER A 374 -22.22 -21.56 2.43
N GLY A 375 -23.41 -21.86 1.92
CA GLY A 375 -23.99 -23.21 1.86
C GLY A 375 -24.62 -23.59 0.53
N GLU A 376 -25.00 -22.64 -0.33
CA GLU A 376 -25.84 -22.94 -1.48
C GLU A 376 -25.37 -22.46 -2.87
N SER A 377 -24.23 -21.80 -3.02
CA SER A 377 -23.77 -21.31 -4.33
C SER A 377 -22.36 -21.72 -4.78
N ILE A 378 -21.84 -22.85 -4.31
CA ILE A 378 -20.58 -23.41 -4.82
C ILE A 378 -20.87 -24.46 -5.92
N SER A 379 -21.89 -24.23 -6.74
CA SER A 379 -22.12 -25.06 -7.92
C SER A 379 -21.79 -24.28 -9.21
N SER A 380 -20.73 -24.77 -9.88
CA SER A 380 -20.43 -24.62 -11.30
C SER A 380 -20.38 -23.19 -11.90
N GLY A 381 -19.29 -22.50 -11.68
CA GLY A 381 -18.83 -21.46 -12.60
C GLY A 381 -17.65 -22.00 -13.43
N ASN A 382 -17.79 -22.10 -14.74
CA ASN A 382 -16.80 -22.58 -15.68
C ASN A 382 -15.45 -21.88 -15.54
N ALA A 383 -14.50 -22.51 -14.90
CA ALA A 383 -13.08 -22.14 -14.99
C ALA A 383 -12.45 -22.94 -16.14
N LYS A 384 -12.52 -22.41 -17.35
CA LYS A 384 -11.61 -22.78 -18.42
C LYS A 384 -10.69 -21.61 -18.67
N SER A 385 -9.52 -21.62 -18.06
CA SER A 385 -8.35 -20.91 -18.55
C SER A 385 -7.15 -21.84 -18.38
N GLU A 386 -6.62 -22.31 -19.50
CA GLU A 386 -5.38 -23.04 -19.56
C GLU A 386 -4.22 -22.09 -19.23
N SER A 387 -3.66 -22.23 -18.02
CA SER A 387 -2.30 -21.76 -17.75
C SER A 387 -1.48 -22.98 -17.32
N LYS A 388 -0.50 -23.32 -18.13
CA LYS A 388 0.49 -24.35 -17.81
C LYS A 388 1.36 -23.86 -16.65
N ALA A 389 1.01 -24.23 -15.44
CA ALA A 389 1.91 -24.20 -14.29
C ALA A 389 1.83 -25.56 -13.60
N ASN A 390 2.99 -26.19 -13.38
CA ASN A 390 3.13 -27.51 -12.80
C ASN A 390 2.66 -27.51 -11.33
N GLY A 391 1.49 -28.05 -11.05
CA GLY A 391 0.99 -28.33 -9.72
C GLY A 391 -0.08 -29.41 -9.78
N ALA A 392 -0.02 -30.42 -8.92
CA ALA A 392 -1.04 -31.44 -8.82
C ALA A 392 -2.30 -30.89 -8.13
N ALA A 393 -3.50 -31.14 -8.68
CA ALA A 393 -4.76 -30.88 -7.99
C ALA A 393 -4.92 -31.86 -6.82
N LYS A 394 -5.33 -31.35 -5.64
CA LYS A 394 -5.79 -32.18 -4.52
C LYS A 394 -7.31 -32.44 -4.64
N ASP A 395 -7.86 -33.31 -3.79
CA ASP A 395 -9.27 -33.72 -3.83
C ASP A 395 -10.30 -32.59 -3.72
N ASP A 396 -9.88 -31.38 -3.30
CA ASP A 396 -10.69 -30.16 -3.21
C ASP A 396 -10.86 -29.39 -4.54
N GLY A 397 -10.27 -29.90 -5.64
CA GLY A 397 -10.34 -29.30 -6.98
C GLY A 397 -9.54 -28.01 -7.14
N VAL A 398 -8.68 -27.67 -6.20
CA VAL A 398 -7.85 -26.47 -6.19
C VAL A 398 -6.39 -26.82 -6.45
N ARG A 399 -5.70 -25.97 -7.21
CA ARG A 399 -4.28 -26.11 -7.49
C ARG A 399 -3.45 -25.62 -6.30
N TYR A 400 -2.46 -26.44 -5.91
CA TYR A 400 -1.46 -26.09 -4.90
C TYR A 400 -0.11 -25.92 -5.57
N VAL A 401 0.69 -24.98 -5.08
CA VAL A 401 2.03 -24.68 -5.57
C VAL A 401 3.01 -24.53 -4.41
N SER A 402 4.24 -24.97 -4.64
CA SER A 402 5.37 -24.48 -3.84
C SER A 402 5.78 -23.14 -4.44
N PRO A 403 5.84 -22.06 -3.68
CA PRO A 403 6.35 -20.80 -4.18
C PRO A 403 7.80 -21.06 -4.62
N LYS A 404 8.10 -20.92 -5.92
CA LYS A 404 9.48 -20.75 -6.37
C LYS A 404 9.86 -19.34 -5.95
N GLY A 405 10.51 -19.23 -4.78
CA GLY A 405 10.79 -17.93 -4.17
C GLY A 405 9.54 -17.07 -4.25
N SER A 406 8.84 -16.83 -3.18
CA SER A 406 7.86 -15.75 -3.12
C SER A 406 8.43 -14.53 -3.84
N GLY A 407 7.67 -13.52 -4.19
CA GLY A 407 8.21 -12.29 -4.76
C GLY A 407 9.34 -11.64 -3.95
N ASP A 408 9.80 -12.31 -2.92
CA ASP A 408 10.99 -12.15 -2.10
C ASP A 408 12.24 -12.89 -2.63
N ALA A 409 12.11 -13.76 -3.64
CA ALA A 409 13.25 -14.39 -4.26
C ALA A 409 13.86 -13.46 -5.30
N ASP A 410 14.92 -12.83 -4.89
CA ASP A 410 16.14 -12.48 -5.61
C ASP A 410 15.99 -12.36 -7.15
N GLU A 411 15.13 -11.48 -7.64
CA GLU A 411 15.51 -10.70 -8.78
C GLU A 411 16.57 -9.74 -8.26
N SER A 412 17.86 -10.15 -8.37
CA SER A 412 18.98 -9.31 -8.04
C SER A 412 18.69 -7.91 -8.58
N LEU A 413 18.67 -6.90 -7.71
CA LEU A 413 18.54 -5.49 -8.09
C LEU A 413 19.78 -5.03 -8.86
N THR A 414 20.22 -5.85 -9.83
CA THR A 414 21.30 -5.52 -10.74
C THR A 414 20.71 -4.67 -11.85
N PRO A 415 21.08 -3.40 -11.96
CA PRO A 415 20.61 -2.55 -13.05
C PRO A 415 20.97 -3.14 -14.41
N PRO A 416 20.12 -2.97 -15.44
CA PRO A 416 20.48 -3.35 -16.80
C PRO A 416 21.85 -2.75 -17.19
N GLY A 417 22.80 -3.60 -17.61
CA GLY A 417 24.14 -3.18 -18.07
C GLY A 417 25.20 -3.04 -16.97
N ALA A 418 25.03 -3.69 -15.82
CA ALA A 418 26.10 -3.90 -14.84
C ALA A 418 26.71 -5.31 -15.06
N GLU A 419 27.32 -5.57 -16.22
CA GLU A 419 28.25 -6.68 -16.46
C GLU A 419 29.68 -6.13 -16.51
#